data_7f773efd75a0286c7e4a667902e118c4
#
_entry.id   7f773efd75a0286c7e4a667902e118c4
#
_cell.length_a   1.000
_cell.length_b   1.000
_cell.length_c   1.000
_cell.angle_alpha   90.00
_cell.angle_beta   90.00
_cell.angle_gamma   90.00
#
_symmetry.space_group_name_H-M   'P 1'
#
loop_
_entity.id
_entity.type
_entity.pdbx_description
1 polymer ?
#
loop_
_entity_poly.entity_id
_entity_poly.type
_entity_poly.pdbx_seq_one_letter_code
_entity_poly.pdbx_strand_id
1 'polypeptide(L)'
;MAALAMVALSGAAALADGFSLKAPPKVAFIYYAEKNDGGWGQTFEEARVKLDDSFGQKIPYAENIPDSDALIRGAAELYAQRGFNVILGTSFGYSDTFKALAEKYPAIAFLNASGTTNGPNLQSYYGRSYESHYLCGMIAGAMTKTGKIGFVAAHPLGVVNWVVNGYALGVRKTNPTATVTTVFTGSWADPVKERVAAEALVGQGVDVIGEHVNGPTPELV
;
A
#
# COMPACT_ATOMS: atom_id res chain seq x y z
N MET A 1 -1.37 33.32 38.19
CA MET A 1 -0.79 31.95 37.98
C MET A 1 -1.90 31.10 37.37
N ALA A 2 -1.88 30.91 36.04
CA ALA A 2 -2.83 30.08 35.33
C ALA A 2 -2.13 28.71 35.06
N ALA A 3 -2.67 27.65 35.66
CA ALA A 3 -2.19 26.28 35.44
C ALA A 3 -2.70 25.79 34.10
N LEU A 4 -1.80 25.61 33.16
CA LEU A 4 -2.07 24.94 31.88
C LEU A 4 -2.20 23.43 32.14
N ALA A 5 -3.41 22.89 32.09
CA ALA A 5 -3.65 21.46 32.14
C ALA A 5 -3.26 20.88 30.77
N MET A 6 -2.13 20.17 30.71
CA MET A 6 -1.79 19.31 29.58
C MET A 6 -2.78 18.15 29.52
N VAL A 7 -3.71 18.21 28.60
CA VAL A 7 -4.52 17.04 28.21
C VAL A 7 -3.61 16.13 27.37
N ALA A 8 -3.06 15.10 28.00
CA ALA A 8 -2.42 14.02 27.29
C ALA A 8 -3.50 13.30 26.47
N LEU A 9 -3.54 13.51 25.15
CA LEU A 9 -4.30 12.67 24.23
C LEU A 9 -3.63 11.27 24.22
N SER A 10 -4.03 10.43 25.15
CA SER A 10 -3.81 8.98 25.04
C SER A 10 -4.81 8.42 24.03
N GLY A 11 -4.54 8.65 22.74
CA GLY A 11 -5.21 7.96 21.66
C GLY A 11 -4.77 6.50 21.67
N ALA A 12 -5.39 5.66 22.50
CA ALA A 12 -5.31 4.22 22.35
C ALA A 12 -6.02 3.88 21.04
N ALA A 13 -5.26 3.64 19.97
CA ALA A 13 -5.80 2.99 18.79
C ALA A 13 -6.30 1.61 19.24
N ALA A 14 -7.63 1.48 19.35
CA ALA A 14 -8.26 0.20 19.62
C ALA A 14 -8.04 -0.69 18.39
N LEU A 15 -7.02 -1.53 18.45
CA LEU A 15 -6.90 -2.70 17.59
C LEU A 15 -7.90 -3.72 18.13
N ALA A 16 -8.72 -4.31 17.26
CA ALA A 16 -9.81 -5.26 17.50
C ALA A 16 -9.96 -5.78 18.96
N ASP A 17 -11.17 -5.96 19.40
CA ASP A 17 -11.62 -6.38 20.73
C ASP A 17 -10.52 -6.62 21.81
N GLY A 18 -10.15 -5.57 22.52
CA GLY A 18 -9.42 -5.69 23.79
C GLY A 18 -7.88 -5.68 23.71
N PHE A 19 -7.25 -5.60 22.53
CA PHE A 19 -5.80 -5.48 22.45
C PHE A 19 -5.30 -4.10 22.92
N SER A 20 -4.32 -4.09 23.81
CA SER A 20 -3.60 -2.87 24.20
C SER A 20 -2.11 -3.14 24.34
N LEU A 21 -1.29 -2.19 23.92
CA LEU A 21 0.15 -2.25 24.18
C LEU A 21 0.44 -2.12 25.68
N LYS A 22 1.26 -3.02 26.20
CA LYS A 22 1.68 -3.01 27.61
C LYS A 22 2.85 -2.05 27.91
N ALA A 23 3.43 -1.44 26.87
CA ALA A 23 4.56 -0.52 26.94
C ALA A 23 4.38 0.57 25.86
N PRO A 24 5.07 1.71 25.96
CA PRO A 24 5.10 2.71 24.90
C PRO A 24 5.42 2.08 23.53
N PRO A 25 4.83 2.57 22.43
CA PRO A 25 5.04 1.99 21.11
C PRO A 25 6.50 2.12 20.67
N LYS A 26 7.10 1.00 20.28
CA LYS A 26 8.39 0.90 19.63
C LYS A 26 8.16 0.31 18.24
N VAL A 27 8.16 1.19 17.25
CA VAL A 27 7.66 0.91 15.90
C VAL A 27 8.80 0.49 14.97
N ALA A 28 8.52 -0.47 14.06
CA ALA A 28 9.40 -0.82 12.94
C ALA A 28 8.57 -1.03 11.67
N PHE A 29 9.17 -0.72 10.51
CA PHE A 29 8.55 -0.89 9.19
C PHE A 29 9.21 -2.00 8.40
N ILE A 30 8.42 -2.70 7.57
CA ILE A 30 8.88 -3.69 6.59
C ILE A 30 8.29 -3.30 5.24
N TYR A 31 9.16 -2.90 4.30
CA TYR A 31 8.78 -2.49 2.95
C TYR A 31 8.95 -3.64 1.96
N TYR A 32 7.96 -3.79 1.08
CA TYR A 32 8.01 -4.77 -0.02
C TYR A 32 9.17 -4.49 -0.99
N ALA A 33 9.33 -3.24 -1.40
CA ALA A 33 10.36 -2.77 -2.34
C ALA A 33 11.28 -1.75 -1.65
N GLU A 34 12.03 -1.02 -2.45
CA GLU A 34 12.83 0.13 -1.98
C GLU A 34 11.93 1.24 -1.45
N LYS A 35 12.40 1.94 -0.44
CA LYS A 35 11.70 3.09 0.15
C LYS A 35 11.59 4.31 -0.77
N ASN A 36 12.43 4.37 -1.80
CA ASN A 36 12.48 5.47 -2.78
C ASN A 36 12.04 4.98 -4.17
N ASP A 37 11.02 4.15 -4.24
CA ASP A 37 10.49 3.57 -5.47
C ASP A 37 9.69 4.55 -6.36
N GLY A 38 9.54 5.79 -5.92
CA GLY A 38 8.76 6.81 -6.62
C GLY A 38 7.24 6.68 -6.45
N GLY A 39 6.77 5.71 -5.67
CA GLY A 39 5.36 5.41 -5.50
C GLY A 39 4.98 4.90 -4.11
N TRP A 40 4.64 3.62 -4.02
CA TRP A 40 4.10 3.00 -2.81
C TRP A 40 5.09 3.03 -1.63
N GLY A 41 6.33 2.55 -1.83
CA GLY A 41 7.35 2.54 -0.79
C GLY A 41 7.70 3.94 -0.32
N GLN A 42 7.86 4.88 -1.24
CA GLN A 42 8.15 6.28 -0.92
C GLN A 42 7.05 6.93 -0.07
N THR A 43 5.78 6.64 -0.36
CA THR A 43 4.65 7.16 0.44
C THR A 43 4.74 6.70 1.90
N PHE A 44 5.10 5.45 2.14
CA PHE A 44 5.30 4.93 3.49
C PHE A 44 6.55 5.48 4.16
N GLU A 45 7.62 5.71 3.40
CA GLU A 45 8.83 6.34 3.93
C GLU A 45 8.58 7.78 4.38
N GLU A 46 7.84 8.56 3.60
CA GLU A 46 7.43 9.91 3.99
C GLU A 46 6.60 9.91 5.28
N ALA A 47 5.69 8.95 5.42
CA ALA A 47 4.91 8.78 6.63
C ALA A 47 5.78 8.37 7.82
N ARG A 48 6.73 7.43 7.63
CA ARG A 48 7.68 7.00 8.67
C ARG A 48 8.55 8.15 9.15
N VAL A 49 9.05 8.98 8.23
CA VAL A 49 9.87 10.17 8.59
C VAL A 49 9.05 11.16 9.42
N LYS A 50 7.78 11.39 9.09
CA LYS A 50 6.90 12.23 9.93
C LYS A 50 6.69 11.64 11.33
N LEU A 51 6.64 10.30 11.43
CA LEU A 51 6.56 9.61 12.73
C LEU A 51 7.86 9.71 13.52
N ASP A 52 9.04 9.72 12.86
CA ASP A 52 10.33 9.98 13.52
C ASP A 52 10.25 11.26 14.37
N ASP A 53 9.74 12.34 13.79
CA ASP A 53 9.58 13.63 14.47
C ASP A 53 8.59 13.54 15.63
N SER A 54 7.47 12.85 15.42
CA SER A 54 6.42 12.70 16.43
C SER A 54 6.85 11.87 17.63
N PHE A 55 7.69 10.86 17.41
CA PHE A 55 8.22 9.98 18.46
C PHE A 55 9.55 10.48 19.03
N GLY A 56 10.17 11.50 18.43
CA GLY A 56 11.47 12.02 18.83
C GLY A 56 12.62 11.01 18.68
N GLN A 57 12.45 10.01 17.80
CA GLN A 57 13.44 8.95 17.56
C GLN A 57 13.33 8.40 16.14
N LYS A 58 14.43 7.88 15.61
CA LYS A 58 14.44 7.19 14.32
C LYS A 58 13.72 5.85 14.42
N ILE A 59 12.70 5.68 13.59
CA ILE A 59 11.97 4.42 13.42
C ILE A 59 12.74 3.58 12.39
N PRO A 60 13.21 2.36 12.74
CA PRO A 60 13.90 1.50 11.79
C PRO A 60 12.96 0.90 10.76
N TYR A 61 13.54 0.52 9.64
CA TYR A 61 12.85 -0.19 8.57
C TYR A 61 13.73 -1.29 7.97
N ALA A 62 13.10 -2.27 7.33
CA ALA A 62 13.71 -3.21 6.40
C ALA A 62 13.06 -2.99 5.04
N GLU A 63 13.84 -2.96 3.97
CA GLU A 63 13.36 -2.80 2.60
C GLU A 63 13.74 -3.98 1.72
N ASN A 64 13.13 -4.09 0.53
CA ASN A 64 13.32 -5.22 -0.38
C ASN A 64 12.93 -6.57 0.25
N ILE A 65 11.81 -6.57 0.98
CA ILE A 65 11.24 -7.79 1.56
C ILE A 65 10.02 -8.18 0.71
N PRO A 66 10.21 -8.97 -0.36
CA PRO A 66 9.10 -9.40 -1.22
C PRO A 66 8.15 -10.36 -0.48
N ASP A 67 7.03 -10.73 -1.13
CA ASP A 67 5.99 -11.62 -0.59
C ASP A 67 6.52 -13.07 -0.45
N SER A 68 7.46 -13.25 0.46
CA SER A 68 8.09 -14.53 0.82
C SER A 68 7.95 -14.75 2.33
N ASP A 69 7.27 -15.83 2.74
CA ASP A 69 7.06 -16.13 4.17
C ASP A 69 8.38 -16.10 4.96
N ALA A 70 9.44 -16.70 4.42
CA ALA A 70 10.74 -16.76 5.09
C ALA A 70 11.36 -15.38 5.31
N LEU A 71 11.29 -14.50 4.30
CA LEU A 71 11.89 -13.16 4.39
C LEU A 71 11.06 -12.23 5.30
N ILE A 72 9.74 -12.27 5.17
CA ILE A 72 8.83 -11.48 6.01
C ILE A 72 8.99 -11.89 7.48
N ARG A 73 8.97 -13.20 7.74
CA ARG A 73 9.17 -13.77 9.07
C ARG A 73 10.53 -13.38 9.66
N GLY A 74 11.59 -13.53 8.87
CA GLY A 74 12.95 -13.16 9.30
C GLY A 74 13.05 -11.68 9.72
N ALA A 75 12.51 -10.77 8.91
CA ALA A 75 12.51 -9.35 9.22
C ALA A 75 11.67 -9.02 10.47
N ALA A 76 10.45 -9.57 10.57
CA ALA A 76 9.56 -9.31 11.69
C ALA A 76 10.09 -9.90 13.00
N GLU A 77 10.61 -11.12 12.99
CA GLU A 77 11.17 -11.77 14.18
C GLU A 77 12.44 -11.07 14.68
N LEU A 78 13.27 -10.54 13.77
CA LEU A 78 14.41 -9.72 14.16
C LEU A 78 13.99 -8.48 14.94
N TYR A 79 12.91 -7.80 14.52
CA TYR A 79 12.36 -6.67 15.25
C TYR A 79 11.74 -7.10 16.58
N ALA A 80 10.97 -8.19 16.59
CA ALA A 80 10.39 -8.76 17.83
C ALA A 80 11.47 -9.06 18.86
N GLN A 81 12.58 -9.72 18.48
CA GLN A 81 13.72 -10.03 19.35
C GLN A 81 14.44 -8.77 19.88
N ARG A 82 14.41 -7.67 19.14
CA ARG A 82 14.94 -6.37 19.55
C ARG A 82 13.95 -5.55 20.40
N GLY A 83 12.82 -6.15 20.76
CA GLY A 83 11.82 -5.55 21.64
C GLY A 83 10.93 -4.51 20.97
N PHE A 84 10.79 -4.54 19.63
CA PHE A 84 9.76 -3.76 18.94
C PHE A 84 8.39 -4.38 19.18
N ASN A 85 7.42 -3.55 19.53
CA ASN A 85 6.07 -3.99 19.89
C ASN A 85 4.98 -3.49 18.91
N VAL A 86 5.38 -2.79 17.84
CA VAL A 86 4.53 -2.43 16.70
C VAL A 86 5.32 -2.69 15.41
N ILE A 87 4.84 -3.60 14.59
CA ILE A 87 5.46 -3.96 13.32
C ILE A 87 4.48 -3.68 12.18
N LEU A 88 4.87 -2.82 11.26
CA LEU A 88 4.07 -2.42 10.11
C LEU A 88 4.64 -3.00 8.83
N GLY A 89 3.83 -3.74 8.08
CA GLY A 89 4.14 -4.28 6.76
C GLY A 89 3.37 -3.56 5.66
N THR A 90 3.98 -3.47 4.49
CA THR A 90 3.46 -2.66 3.39
C THR A 90 3.05 -3.47 2.16
N SER A 91 2.70 -4.75 2.31
CA SER A 91 2.26 -5.56 1.18
C SER A 91 1.02 -6.39 1.48
N PHE A 92 0.19 -6.55 0.45
CA PHE A 92 -0.94 -7.49 0.43
C PHE A 92 -0.51 -8.92 0.79
N GLY A 93 0.60 -9.39 0.22
CA GLY A 93 1.11 -10.73 0.40
C GLY A 93 1.69 -11.03 1.79
N TYR A 94 1.75 -10.04 2.69
CA TYR A 94 2.17 -10.28 4.08
C TYR A 94 1.06 -10.87 4.97
N SER A 95 -0.18 -10.91 4.48
CA SER A 95 -1.39 -11.23 5.26
C SER A 95 -1.29 -12.54 6.06
N ASP A 96 -0.91 -13.63 5.41
CA ASP A 96 -0.86 -14.95 6.06
C ASP A 96 0.32 -15.08 7.02
N THR A 97 1.49 -14.54 6.64
CA THR A 97 2.67 -14.53 7.51
C THR A 97 2.43 -13.67 8.75
N PHE A 98 1.82 -12.49 8.60
CA PHE A 98 1.50 -11.62 9.73
C PHE A 98 0.43 -12.23 10.64
N LYS A 99 -0.54 -12.98 10.09
CA LYS A 99 -1.49 -13.74 10.90
C LYS A 99 -0.79 -14.75 11.80
N ALA A 100 0.10 -15.55 11.23
CA ALA A 100 0.86 -16.54 12.00
C ALA A 100 1.81 -15.89 13.02
N LEU A 101 2.41 -14.73 12.68
CA LEU A 101 3.25 -13.98 13.60
C LEU A 101 2.45 -13.32 14.74
N ALA A 102 1.25 -12.81 14.46
CA ALA A 102 0.37 -12.24 15.47
C ALA A 102 -0.07 -13.28 16.50
N GLU A 103 -0.36 -14.51 16.07
CA GLU A 103 -0.65 -15.65 16.96
C GLU A 103 0.57 -16.03 17.81
N LYS A 104 1.77 -16.02 17.22
CA LYS A 104 3.03 -16.35 17.89
C LYS A 104 3.48 -15.28 18.90
N TYR A 105 3.20 -14.00 18.60
CA TYR A 105 3.63 -12.84 19.39
C TYR A 105 2.45 -12.00 19.86
N PRO A 106 1.63 -12.50 20.81
CA PRO A 106 0.37 -11.85 21.19
C PRO A 106 0.54 -10.48 21.89
N ALA A 107 1.76 -10.10 22.25
CA ALA A 107 2.07 -8.80 22.84
C ALA A 107 2.53 -7.74 21.82
N ILE A 108 2.68 -8.11 20.55
CA ILE A 108 3.12 -7.24 19.46
C ILE A 108 1.91 -6.88 18.59
N ALA A 109 1.73 -5.60 18.31
CA ALA A 109 0.76 -5.13 17.31
C ALA A 109 1.34 -5.31 15.90
N PHE A 110 0.60 -5.97 15.03
CA PHE A 110 0.92 -6.06 13.61
C PHE A 110 -0.07 -5.21 12.81
N LEU A 111 0.47 -4.36 11.94
CA LEU A 111 -0.30 -3.52 11.03
C LEU A 111 0.07 -3.90 9.60
N ASN A 112 -0.88 -4.26 8.77
CA ASN A 112 -0.61 -4.63 7.39
C ASN A 112 -1.37 -3.74 6.40
N ALA A 113 -0.63 -2.91 5.69
CA ALA A 113 -1.20 -2.10 4.61
C ALA A 113 -1.61 -3.01 3.45
N SER A 114 -2.80 -2.80 2.92
CA SER A 114 -3.45 -3.63 1.88
C SER A 114 -3.65 -5.11 2.25
N GLY A 115 -3.47 -5.50 3.51
CA GLY A 115 -3.72 -6.84 3.99
C GLY A 115 -5.21 -7.22 3.98
N THR A 116 -5.48 -8.50 4.14
CA THR A 116 -6.85 -9.06 4.12
C THR A 116 -7.23 -9.80 5.38
N THR A 117 -6.30 -9.97 6.31
CA THR A 117 -6.52 -10.69 7.57
C THR A 117 -6.48 -9.75 8.76
N ASN A 118 -7.36 -9.98 9.72
CA ASN A 118 -7.40 -9.26 10.99
C ASN A 118 -7.40 -10.27 12.14
N GLY A 119 -6.98 -9.82 13.32
CA GLY A 119 -6.94 -10.62 14.54
C GLY A 119 -6.87 -9.73 15.78
N PRO A 120 -6.79 -10.31 16.98
CA PRO A 120 -6.75 -9.52 18.21
C PRO A 120 -5.66 -8.44 18.23
N ASN A 121 -4.48 -8.74 17.67
CA ASN A 121 -3.30 -7.88 17.59
C ASN A 121 -2.79 -7.67 16.15
N LEU A 122 -3.63 -7.98 15.15
CA LEU A 122 -3.36 -7.74 13.73
C LEU A 122 -4.48 -6.89 13.13
N GLN A 123 -4.12 -5.75 12.56
CA GLN A 123 -5.03 -4.91 11.80
C GLN A 123 -4.54 -4.74 10.37
N SER A 124 -5.33 -5.21 9.43
CA SER A 124 -5.17 -4.84 8.01
C SER A 124 -5.92 -3.55 7.73
N TYR A 125 -5.35 -2.69 6.90
CA TYR A 125 -5.98 -1.45 6.48
C TYR A 125 -5.64 -1.12 5.03
N TYR A 126 -6.56 -0.44 4.35
CA TYR A 126 -6.38 0.04 2.99
C TYR A 126 -7.21 1.30 2.76
N GLY A 127 -6.62 2.27 2.07
CA GLY A 127 -7.34 3.47 1.67
C GLY A 127 -8.36 3.15 0.57
N ARG A 128 -9.43 3.95 0.46
CA ARG A 128 -10.43 3.83 -0.62
C ARG A 128 -9.88 4.37 -1.93
N SER A 129 -8.74 3.84 -2.39
CA SER A 129 -8.02 4.29 -3.59
C SER A 129 -8.85 4.18 -4.88
N TYR A 130 -9.87 3.32 -4.90
CA TYR A 130 -10.83 3.28 -6.01
C TYR A 130 -11.61 4.59 -6.20
N GLU A 131 -11.79 5.40 -5.15
CA GLU A 131 -12.43 6.73 -5.25
C GLU A 131 -11.52 7.72 -5.98
N SER A 132 -10.24 7.77 -5.63
CA SER A 132 -9.27 8.61 -6.36
C SER A 132 -9.10 8.15 -7.81
N HIS A 133 -9.04 6.84 -8.05
CA HIS A 133 -8.97 6.30 -9.41
C HIS A 133 -10.24 6.55 -10.22
N TYR A 134 -11.41 6.64 -9.58
CA TYR A 134 -12.62 7.10 -10.27
C TYR A 134 -12.45 8.52 -10.81
N LEU A 135 -11.88 9.44 -10.03
CA LEU A 135 -11.58 10.81 -10.47
C LEU A 135 -10.53 10.82 -11.58
N CYS A 136 -9.46 10.03 -11.45
CA CYS A 136 -8.46 9.87 -12.51
C CYS A 136 -9.11 9.32 -13.80
N GLY A 137 -10.02 8.36 -13.68
CA GLY A 137 -10.79 7.82 -14.80
C GLY A 137 -11.67 8.89 -15.48
N MET A 138 -12.30 9.78 -14.72
CA MET A 138 -13.06 10.90 -15.29
C MET A 138 -12.15 11.82 -16.12
N ILE A 139 -10.95 12.11 -15.62
CA ILE A 139 -9.95 12.92 -16.35
C ILE A 139 -9.52 12.18 -17.63
N ALA A 140 -9.18 10.91 -17.52
CA ALA A 140 -8.76 10.09 -18.65
C ALA A 140 -9.82 10.03 -19.76
N GLY A 141 -11.09 9.82 -19.38
CA GLY A 141 -12.20 9.79 -20.33
C GLY A 141 -12.43 11.13 -21.02
N ALA A 142 -12.19 12.24 -20.33
CA ALA A 142 -12.29 13.58 -20.91
C ALA A 142 -11.09 13.93 -21.81
N MET A 143 -9.90 13.38 -21.53
CA MET A 143 -8.66 13.71 -22.24
C MET A 143 -8.42 12.86 -23.49
N THR A 144 -8.89 11.60 -23.51
CA THR A 144 -8.63 10.69 -24.64
C THR A 144 -9.17 11.25 -25.94
N LYS A 145 -8.39 11.12 -27.00
CA LYS A 145 -8.74 11.49 -28.38
C LYS A 145 -9.13 10.26 -29.20
N THR A 146 -8.57 9.10 -28.85
CA THR A 146 -8.84 7.84 -29.58
C THR A 146 -10.03 7.09 -29.00
N GLY A 147 -10.45 7.40 -27.78
CA GLY A 147 -11.43 6.60 -27.03
C GLY A 147 -10.87 5.28 -26.50
N LYS A 148 -9.56 5.04 -26.64
CA LYS A 148 -8.88 3.85 -26.16
C LYS A 148 -7.97 4.22 -24.99
N ILE A 149 -8.28 3.71 -23.82
CA ILE A 149 -7.57 3.99 -22.59
C ILE A 149 -6.95 2.69 -22.09
N GLY A 150 -5.71 2.74 -21.62
CA GLY A 150 -5.00 1.62 -21.02
C GLY A 150 -4.99 1.68 -19.50
N PHE A 151 -4.79 0.54 -18.87
CA PHE A 151 -4.53 0.46 -17.44
C PHE A 151 -3.49 -0.64 -17.16
N VAL A 152 -2.34 -0.28 -16.58
CA VAL A 152 -1.32 -1.23 -16.14
C VAL A 152 -1.56 -1.59 -14.69
N ALA A 153 -1.80 -2.86 -14.39
CA ALA A 153 -2.14 -3.35 -13.06
C ALA A 153 -1.18 -4.47 -12.62
N ALA A 154 -0.97 -4.62 -11.32
CA ALA A 154 -0.08 -5.64 -10.79
C ALA A 154 -0.67 -7.06 -10.92
N HIS A 155 -1.65 -7.38 -10.11
CA HIS A 155 -2.26 -8.72 -10.01
C HIS A 155 -3.79 -8.65 -10.14
N PRO A 156 -4.47 -9.68 -10.69
CA PRO A 156 -5.92 -9.75 -10.77
C PRO A 156 -6.56 -10.10 -9.41
N LEU A 157 -6.30 -9.30 -8.39
CA LEU A 157 -6.79 -9.47 -7.02
C LEU A 157 -7.97 -8.52 -6.74
N GLY A 158 -8.77 -8.83 -5.72
CA GLY A 158 -9.94 -8.03 -5.36
C GLY A 158 -9.62 -6.55 -5.16
N VAL A 159 -8.58 -6.23 -4.38
CA VAL A 159 -8.16 -4.85 -4.09
C VAL A 159 -7.71 -4.09 -5.35
N VAL A 160 -7.05 -4.77 -6.30
CA VAL A 160 -6.65 -4.20 -7.59
C VAL A 160 -7.86 -4.01 -8.50
N ASN A 161 -8.75 -5.01 -8.55
CA ASN A 161 -9.97 -4.94 -9.35
C ASN A 161 -10.90 -3.80 -8.90
N TRP A 162 -10.94 -3.46 -7.59
CA TRP A 162 -11.68 -2.28 -7.13
C TRP A 162 -11.16 -0.99 -7.75
N VAL A 163 -9.85 -0.87 -7.85
CA VAL A 163 -9.16 0.29 -8.45
C VAL A 163 -9.43 0.37 -9.94
N VAL A 164 -9.21 -0.73 -10.68
CA VAL A 164 -9.48 -0.83 -12.12
C VAL A 164 -10.94 -0.51 -12.44
N ASN A 165 -11.88 -1.06 -11.67
CA ASN A 165 -13.30 -0.80 -11.85
C ASN A 165 -13.67 0.64 -11.52
N GLY A 166 -13.11 1.22 -10.45
CA GLY A 166 -13.29 2.64 -10.12
C GLY A 166 -12.85 3.53 -11.27
N TYR A 167 -11.65 3.29 -11.80
CA TYR A 167 -11.13 4.01 -12.96
C TYR A 167 -12.03 3.87 -14.19
N ALA A 168 -12.42 2.64 -14.54
CA ALA A 168 -13.29 2.39 -15.70
C ALA A 168 -14.68 3.04 -15.55
N LEU A 169 -15.25 3.07 -14.35
CA LEU A 169 -16.49 3.79 -14.06
C LEU A 169 -16.32 5.31 -14.24
N GLY A 170 -15.19 5.85 -13.80
CA GLY A 170 -14.84 7.26 -14.02
C GLY A 170 -14.73 7.60 -15.50
N VAL A 171 -14.04 6.78 -16.29
CA VAL A 171 -13.94 6.93 -17.74
C VAL A 171 -15.34 6.99 -18.37
N ARG A 172 -16.20 6.01 -18.07
CA ARG A 172 -17.57 5.96 -18.60
C ARG A 172 -18.42 7.17 -18.22
N LYS A 173 -18.15 7.79 -17.09
CA LYS A 173 -18.88 8.98 -16.63
C LYS A 173 -18.66 10.17 -17.56
N THR A 174 -17.48 10.35 -18.11
CA THR A 174 -17.10 11.49 -18.96
C THR A 174 -17.07 11.12 -20.44
N ASN A 175 -16.79 9.85 -20.77
CA ASN A 175 -16.77 9.34 -22.14
C ASN A 175 -17.42 7.93 -22.17
N PRO A 176 -18.75 7.85 -22.37
CA PRO A 176 -19.48 6.57 -22.34
C PRO A 176 -19.07 5.59 -23.44
N THR A 177 -18.45 6.06 -24.53
CA THR A 177 -18.03 5.24 -25.68
C THR A 177 -16.57 4.77 -25.57
N ALA A 178 -15.79 5.34 -24.65
CA ALA A 178 -14.40 4.95 -24.46
C ALA A 178 -14.29 3.54 -23.85
N THR A 179 -13.21 2.86 -24.20
CA THR A 179 -12.88 1.53 -23.69
C THR A 179 -11.64 1.59 -22.79
N VAL A 180 -11.60 0.77 -21.73
CA VAL A 180 -10.44 0.61 -20.87
C VAL A 180 -9.90 -0.81 -21.05
N THR A 181 -8.67 -0.93 -21.53
CA THR A 181 -7.94 -2.21 -21.65
C THR A 181 -6.97 -2.33 -20.50
N THR A 182 -7.10 -3.37 -19.69
CA THR A 182 -6.20 -3.63 -18.54
C THR A 182 -5.20 -4.72 -18.88
N VAL A 183 -3.92 -4.47 -18.58
CA VAL A 183 -2.84 -5.46 -18.65
C VAL A 183 -2.30 -5.70 -17.25
N PHE A 184 -2.28 -6.97 -16.81
CA PHE A 184 -1.71 -7.36 -15.53
C PHE A 184 -0.26 -7.82 -15.71
N THR A 185 0.67 -7.21 -14.95
CA THR A 185 2.11 -7.54 -15.01
C THR A 185 2.46 -8.81 -14.25
N GLY A 186 1.61 -9.21 -13.31
CA GLY A 186 1.89 -10.33 -12.39
C GLY A 186 2.94 -9.98 -11.32
N SER A 187 3.23 -8.70 -11.11
CA SER A 187 4.19 -8.20 -10.12
C SER A 187 3.75 -6.86 -9.55
N TRP A 188 4.05 -6.59 -8.29
CA TRP A 188 3.85 -5.27 -7.70
C TRP A 188 4.88 -4.24 -8.15
N ALA A 189 6.13 -4.70 -8.41
CA ALA A 189 7.24 -3.86 -8.82
C ALA A 189 8.13 -4.63 -9.80
N ASP A 190 7.97 -4.39 -11.08
CA ASP A 190 8.81 -4.94 -12.16
C ASP A 190 8.84 -3.94 -13.32
N PRO A 191 9.79 -2.98 -13.30
CA PRO A 191 9.89 -1.93 -14.33
C PRO A 191 9.95 -2.46 -15.76
N VAL A 192 10.51 -3.66 -15.97
CA VAL A 192 10.60 -4.26 -17.31
C VAL A 192 9.21 -4.70 -17.79
N LYS A 193 8.45 -5.42 -16.96
CA LYS A 193 7.09 -5.85 -17.32
C LYS A 193 6.13 -4.68 -17.43
N GLU A 194 6.27 -3.68 -16.57
CA GLU A 194 5.46 -2.46 -16.57
C GLU A 194 5.65 -1.70 -17.88
N ARG A 195 6.90 -1.49 -18.31
CA ARG A 195 7.23 -0.88 -19.60
C ARG A 195 6.66 -1.67 -20.78
N VAL A 196 6.89 -2.99 -20.82
CA VAL A 196 6.36 -3.86 -21.89
C VAL A 196 4.83 -3.78 -21.96
N ALA A 197 4.15 -3.75 -20.80
CA ALA A 197 2.69 -3.62 -20.75
C ALA A 197 2.22 -2.25 -21.30
N ALA A 198 2.88 -1.18 -20.92
CA ALA A 198 2.54 0.17 -21.38
C ALA A 198 2.81 0.33 -22.89
N GLU A 199 3.98 -0.11 -23.39
CA GLU A 199 4.32 -0.09 -24.82
C GLU A 199 3.32 -0.92 -25.65
N ALA A 200 2.88 -2.07 -25.16
CA ALA A 200 1.87 -2.90 -25.82
C ALA A 200 0.52 -2.18 -25.91
N LEU A 201 0.12 -1.41 -24.90
CA LEU A 201 -1.09 -0.58 -24.90
C LEU A 201 -0.98 0.58 -25.91
N VAL A 202 0.16 1.29 -25.91
CA VAL A 202 0.44 2.34 -26.88
C VAL A 202 0.38 1.79 -28.32
N GLY A 203 0.98 0.62 -28.56
CA GLY A 203 0.94 -0.07 -29.86
C GLY A 203 -0.48 -0.43 -30.34
N GLN A 204 -1.47 -0.51 -29.43
CA GLN A 204 -2.89 -0.73 -29.74
C GLN A 204 -3.66 0.58 -30.00
N GLY A 205 -2.95 1.73 -29.95
CA GLY A 205 -3.53 3.06 -30.16
C GLY A 205 -4.18 3.65 -28.90
N VAL A 206 -3.79 3.18 -27.73
CA VAL A 206 -4.11 3.82 -26.45
C VAL A 206 -3.38 5.15 -26.38
N ASP A 207 -4.05 6.20 -25.91
CA ASP A 207 -3.51 7.56 -25.79
C ASP A 207 -3.56 8.11 -24.37
N VAL A 208 -4.13 7.37 -23.44
CA VAL A 208 -4.10 7.66 -21.99
C VAL A 208 -3.88 6.35 -21.23
N ILE A 209 -2.93 6.31 -20.33
CA ILE A 209 -2.65 5.15 -19.48
C ILE A 209 -2.86 5.52 -18.02
N GLY A 210 -3.61 4.70 -17.29
CA GLY A 210 -3.63 4.68 -15.83
C GLY A 210 -2.86 3.48 -15.28
N GLU A 211 -2.53 3.51 -14.01
CA GLU A 211 -1.76 2.42 -13.41
C GLU A 211 -2.16 2.08 -11.97
N HIS A 212 -1.79 0.88 -11.55
CA HIS A 212 -1.78 0.42 -10.17
C HIS A 212 -0.65 -0.60 -9.98
N VAL A 213 0.57 -0.10 -10.06
CA VAL A 213 1.85 -0.77 -9.77
C VAL A 213 2.65 0.09 -8.80
N ASN A 214 3.82 -0.38 -8.35
CA ASN A 214 4.54 0.31 -7.28
C ASN A 214 5.28 1.57 -7.69
N GLY A 215 5.64 1.69 -8.95
CA GLY A 215 6.48 2.78 -9.42
C GLY A 215 5.92 3.44 -10.69
N PRO A 216 6.50 4.57 -11.11
CA PRO A 216 5.99 5.39 -12.20
C PRO A 216 6.42 4.88 -13.60
N THR A 217 6.83 3.63 -13.74
CA THR A 217 7.38 3.11 -15.00
C THR A 217 6.42 3.23 -16.20
N PRO A 218 5.11 2.97 -16.05
CA PRO A 218 4.16 3.14 -17.15
C PRO A 218 4.01 4.60 -17.62
N GLU A 219 4.34 5.57 -16.77
CA GLU A 219 4.29 7.00 -17.10
C GLU A 219 5.48 7.46 -17.97
N LEU A 220 6.52 6.62 -18.09
CA LEU A 220 7.75 6.92 -18.80
C LEU A 220 7.77 6.38 -20.25
N VAL A 221 6.63 5.95 -20.79
CA VAL A 221 6.46 5.35 -22.12
C VAL A 221 5.80 6.29 -23.13
#